data_176bd85ed84493cac08d68ef18ddfcd9
#
_entry.id   176bd85ed84493cac08d68ef18ddfcd9
#
_cell.length_a   1.000
_cell.length_b   1.000
_cell.length_c   1.000
_cell.angle_alpha   90.00
_cell.angle_beta   90.00
_cell.angle_gamma   90.00
#
_symmetry.space_group_name_H-M   'P 1'
#
loop_
_entity.id
_entity.type
_entity.pdbx_description
1 polymer ?
#
loop_
_entity_poly.entity_id
_entity_poly.type
_entity_poly.pdbx_seq_one_letter_code
_entity_poly.pdbx_strand_id
1 'polypeptide(L)'
;MQTHTTDLMIIGGGASGLAAAVAAKRFCPELSVTILERNSRVGKKILATGNGRCNLGNISTDSRYYYGSCKKYWNTIVEQTQPAEAFFQSMGLYCRRESDGRLYPCSNQAASVLDALRLTIEQEGISDVCDCLV
;
A
#
# COMPACT_ATOMS: atom_id res chain seq x y z
N MET A 1 -16.93 13.65 -23.41
CA MET A 1 -15.63 13.46 -22.74
C MET A 1 -15.84 13.88 -21.30
N GLN A 2 -15.76 12.97 -20.34
CA GLN A 2 -15.87 13.32 -18.92
C GLN A 2 -14.48 13.78 -18.44
N THR A 3 -14.42 15.01 -17.94
CA THR A 3 -13.19 15.55 -17.36
C THR A 3 -13.27 15.39 -15.85
N HIS A 4 -12.33 14.67 -15.27
CA HIS A 4 -12.19 14.56 -13.83
C HIS A 4 -11.03 15.48 -13.38
N THR A 5 -11.29 16.32 -12.39
CA THR A 5 -10.27 17.16 -11.76
C THR A 5 -9.94 16.59 -10.40
N THR A 6 -8.67 16.46 -10.10
CA THR A 6 -8.16 15.95 -8.83
C THR A 6 -6.85 16.66 -8.49
N ASP A 7 -6.58 16.87 -7.20
CA ASP A 7 -5.34 17.50 -6.74
C ASP A 7 -4.15 16.55 -6.86
N LEU A 8 -4.39 15.26 -6.62
CA LEU A 8 -3.38 14.21 -6.74
C LEU A 8 -3.91 13.03 -7.54
N MET A 9 -3.23 12.73 -8.64
CA MET A 9 -3.51 11.55 -9.45
C MET A 9 -2.40 10.50 -9.28
N ILE A 10 -2.79 9.28 -8.96
CA ILE A 10 -1.88 8.14 -8.78
C ILE A 10 -2.14 7.13 -9.90
N ILE A 11 -1.11 6.81 -10.66
CA ILE A 11 -1.20 5.84 -11.76
C ILE A 11 -0.80 4.46 -11.25
N GLY A 12 -1.75 3.55 -11.26
CA GLY A 12 -1.62 2.17 -10.81
C GLY A 12 -2.16 1.92 -9.40
N GLY A 13 -3.25 1.16 -9.30
CA GLY A 13 -3.90 0.75 -8.05
C GLY A 13 -3.29 -0.51 -7.43
N GLY A 14 -1.97 -0.70 -7.53
CA GLY A 14 -1.23 -1.76 -6.82
C GLY A 14 -0.99 -1.41 -5.34
N ALA A 15 -0.24 -2.25 -4.63
CA ALA A 15 0.06 -2.04 -3.20
C ALA A 15 0.69 -0.66 -2.92
N SER A 16 1.66 -0.24 -3.73
CA SER A 16 2.32 1.07 -3.58
C SER A 16 1.39 2.24 -3.87
N GLY A 17 0.56 2.15 -4.91
CA GLY A 17 -0.39 3.20 -5.25
C GLY A 17 -1.49 3.37 -4.19
N LEU A 18 -2.03 2.26 -3.69
CA LEU A 18 -3.00 2.28 -2.59
C LEU A 18 -2.39 2.87 -1.31
N ALA A 19 -1.17 2.43 -0.94
CA ALA A 19 -0.49 2.97 0.24
C ALA A 19 -0.16 4.47 0.08
N ALA A 20 0.28 4.89 -1.11
CA ALA A 20 0.57 6.29 -1.40
C ALA A 20 -0.69 7.17 -1.31
N ALA A 21 -1.83 6.68 -1.82
CA ALA A 21 -3.10 7.40 -1.75
C ALA A 21 -3.57 7.61 -0.30
N VAL A 22 -3.53 6.54 0.50
CA VAL A 22 -3.86 6.62 1.94
C VAL A 22 -2.91 7.57 2.68
N ALA A 23 -1.59 7.47 2.42
CA ALA A 23 -0.62 8.34 3.05
C ALA A 23 -0.82 9.81 2.68
N ALA A 24 -1.07 10.10 1.41
CA ALA A 24 -1.32 11.47 0.94
C ALA A 24 -2.58 12.07 1.58
N LYS A 25 -3.67 11.31 1.62
CA LYS A 25 -4.93 11.75 2.21
C LYS A 25 -4.81 12.02 3.72
N ARG A 26 -4.06 11.18 4.43
CA ARG A 26 -3.79 11.37 5.86
C ARG A 26 -2.86 12.54 6.15
N PHE A 27 -1.90 12.80 5.25
CA PHE A 27 -1.01 13.95 5.36
C PHE A 27 -1.76 15.28 5.12
N CYS A 28 -2.66 15.28 4.13
CA CYS A 28 -3.49 16.45 3.81
C CYS A 28 -4.93 15.98 3.52
N PRO A 29 -5.83 16.00 4.53
CA PRO A 29 -7.19 15.49 4.42
C PRO A 29 -8.06 16.18 3.36
N GLU A 30 -7.72 17.42 3.02
CA GLU A 30 -8.48 18.21 2.04
C GLU A 30 -8.18 17.82 0.58
N LEU A 31 -7.07 17.09 0.34
CA LEU A 31 -6.73 16.68 -1.03
C LEU A 31 -7.82 15.78 -1.64
N SER A 32 -8.22 16.11 -2.86
CA SER A 32 -8.91 15.15 -3.72
C SER A 32 -7.88 14.21 -4.34
N VAL A 33 -8.00 12.91 -4.05
CA VAL A 33 -7.06 11.88 -4.52
C VAL A 33 -7.78 10.92 -5.43
N THR A 34 -7.21 10.66 -6.61
CA THR A 34 -7.75 9.69 -7.58
C THR A 34 -6.68 8.70 -7.99
N ILE A 35 -7.02 7.42 -7.94
CA ILE A 35 -6.20 6.31 -8.43
C ILE A 35 -6.72 5.88 -9.80
N LEU A 36 -5.85 5.82 -10.81
CA LEU A 36 -6.18 5.24 -12.12
C LEU A 36 -5.61 3.82 -12.19
N GLU A 37 -6.44 2.84 -12.49
CA GLU A 37 -6.05 1.44 -12.58
C GLU A 37 -6.52 0.84 -13.91
N ARG A 38 -5.62 0.15 -14.62
CA ARG A 38 -5.93 -0.49 -15.91
C ARG A 38 -6.80 -1.75 -15.79
N ASN A 39 -6.75 -2.42 -14.65
CA ASN A 39 -7.58 -3.59 -14.41
C ASN A 39 -8.98 -3.17 -13.93
N SER A 40 -9.91 -4.12 -13.93
CA SER A 40 -11.28 -3.92 -13.47
C SER A 40 -11.43 -3.67 -11.96
N ARG A 41 -10.33 -3.72 -11.20
CA ARG A 41 -10.30 -3.39 -9.77
C ARG A 41 -8.86 -3.20 -9.27
N VAL A 42 -8.71 -2.34 -8.27
CA VAL A 42 -7.43 -2.09 -7.59
C VAL A 42 -6.95 -3.29 -6.78
N GLY A 43 -5.65 -3.39 -6.56
CA GLY A 43 -5.00 -4.34 -5.66
C GLY A 43 -4.96 -5.79 -6.14
N LYS A 44 -5.34 -6.09 -7.38
CA LYS A 44 -5.43 -7.46 -7.91
C LYS A 44 -4.16 -8.29 -7.69
N LYS A 45 -2.98 -7.66 -7.87
CA LYS A 45 -1.68 -8.34 -7.71
C LYS A 45 -1.37 -8.69 -6.25
N ILE A 46 -1.94 -7.98 -5.27
CA ILE A 46 -1.73 -8.26 -3.84
C ILE A 46 -2.13 -9.70 -3.50
N LEU A 47 -3.22 -10.19 -4.09
CA LEU A 47 -3.76 -11.54 -3.83
C LEU A 47 -2.78 -12.67 -4.16
N ALA A 48 -1.85 -12.45 -5.08
CA ALA A 48 -0.85 -13.44 -5.49
C ALA A 48 0.47 -13.34 -4.69
N THR A 49 0.63 -12.30 -3.86
CA THR A 49 1.88 -12.08 -3.12
C THR A 49 2.01 -12.99 -1.91
N GLY A 50 3.26 -13.30 -1.52
CA GLY A 50 3.53 -14.12 -0.35
C GLY A 50 2.84 -15.50 -0.38
N ASN A 51 2.70 -16.09 -1.57
CA ASN A 51 1.98 -17.34 -1.78
C ASN A 51 0.51 -17.28 -1.28
N GLY A 52 -0.19 -16.21 -1.62
CA GLY A 52 -1.58 -15.95 -1.21
C GLY A 52 -1.75 -15.41 0.21
N ARG A 53 -0.64 -15.17 0.94
CA ARG A 53 -0.65 -14.68 2.32
C ARG A 53 -0.34 -13.20 2.47
N CYS A 54 0.25 -12.57 1.45
CA CYS A 54 0.75 -11.21 1.42
C CYS A 54 1.83 -10.94 2.49
N ASN A 55 3.09 -11.12 2.13
CA ASN A 55 4.19 -10.68 3.00
C ASN A 55 4.22 -9.15 3.06
N LEU A 56 3.96 -8.59 4.24
CA LEU A 56 3.86 -7.14 4.48
C LEU A 56 5.21 -6.49 4.74
N GLY A 57 6.24 -7.27 5.10
CA GLY A 57 7.56 -6.76 5.40
C GLY A 57 8.38 -7.70 6.26
N ASN A 58 9.43 -7.14 6.85
CA ASN A 58 10.30 -7.84 7.79
C ASN A 58 10.65 -6.90 8.96
N ILE A 59 10.83 -7.45 10.15
CA ILE A 59 11.29 -6.68 11.32
C ILE A 59 12.73 -6.21 11.15
N SER A 60 13.53 -6.89 10.32
CA SER A 60 14.89 -6.47 9.99
C SER A 60 14.87 -5.53 8.79
N THR A 61 15.20 -4.27 9.03
CA THR A 61 15.29 -3.20 8.02
C THR A 61 16.75 -2.84 7.69
N ASP A 62 17.70 -3.73 7.98
CA ASP A 62 19.12 -3.51 7.72
C ASP A 62 19.39 -3.32 6.22
N SER A 63 20.17 -2.29 5.88
CA SER A 63 20.50 -1.91 4.50
C SER A 63 21.20 -3.02 3.70
N ARG A 64 21.82 -3.99 4.38
CA ARG A 64 22.49 -5.13 3.72
C ARG A 64 21.52 -6.06 2.97
N TYR A 65 20.22 -6.04 3.28
CA TYR A 65 19.20 -6.82 2.60
C TYR A 65 18.60 -6.11 1.36
N TYR A 66 19.04 -4.88 1.08
CA TYR A 66 18.56 -4.09 -0.03
C TYR A 66 19.65 -3.90 -1.09
N TYR A 67 19.26 -4.09 -2.34
CA TYR A 67 20.16 -4.05 -3.50
C TYR A 67 19.68 -3.00 -4.49
N GLY A 68 20.62 -2.41 -5.22
CA GLY A 68 20.32 -1.45 -6.28
C GLY A 68 21.02 -0.10 -6.08
N SER A 69 20.86 0.78 -7.05
CA SER A 69 21.51 2.11 -7.08
C SER A 69 21.06 3.04 -5.95
N CYS A 70 19.84 2.85 -5.44
CA CYS A 70 19.28 3.66 -4.36
C CYS A 70 19.69 3.21 -2.95
N LYS A 71 20.51 2.16 -2.81
CA LYS A 71 20.93 1.62 -1.51
C LYS A 71 21.55 2.68 -0.58
N LYS A 72 22.27 3.65 -1.12
CA LYS A 72 22.89 4.74 -0.35
C LYS A 72 21.88 5.64 0.40
N TYR A 73 20.61 5.67 -0.05
CA TYR A 73 19.56 6.45 0.58
C TYR A 73 18.70 5.64 1.56
N TRP A 74 19.01 4.34 1.72
CA TRP A 74 18.17 3.43 2.48
C TRP A 74 17.96 3.87 3.95
N ASN A 75 19.02 4.24 4.63
CA ASN A 75 18.93 4.67 6.03
C ASN A 75 18.02 5.89 6.17
N THR A 76 18.15 6.88 5.27
CA THR A 76 17.29 8.07 5.27
C THR A 76 15.82 7.69 5.02
N ILE A 77 15.56 6.75 4.11
CA ILE A 77 14.19 6.27 3.83
C ILE A 77 13.61 5.58 5.08
N VAL A 78 14.37 4.66 5.69
CA VAL A 78 13.89 3.89 6.85
C VAL A 78 13.64 4.79 8.06
N GLU A 79 14.51 5.77 8.31
CA GLU A 79 14.35 6.72 9.41
C GLU A 79 13.12 7.63 9.26
N GLN A 80 12.69 7.88 8.03
CA GLN A 80 11.56 8.77 7.71
C GLN A 80 10.25 8.03 7.44
N THR A 81 10.26 6.69 7.41
CA THR A 81 9.07 5.90 7.10
C THR A 81 8.47 5.25 8.34
N GLN A 82 7.15 5.24 8.38
CA GLN A 82 6.42 4.47 9.36
C GLN A 82 6.62 2.96 9.12
N PRO A 83 6.85 2.13 10.16
CA PRO A 83 6.88 0.70 10.02
C PRO A 83 5.60 0.15 9.35
N ALA A 84 5.74 -0.81 8.44
CA ALA A 84 4.60 -1.40 7.73
C ALA A 84 3.54 -1.94 8.71
N GLU A 85 3.96 -2.55 9.82
CA GLU A 85 3.06 -3.05 10.87
C GLU A 85 2.16 -1.94 11.43
N ALA A 86 2.73 -0.77 11.77
CA ALA A 86 1.97 0.36 12.29
C ALA A 86 1.02 0.96 11.23
N PHE A 87 1.47 1.03 9.98
CA PHE A 87 0.63 1.47 8.87
C PHE A 87 -0.61 0.58 8.71
N PHE A 88 -0.44 -0.72 8.66
CA PHE A 88 -1.57 -1.65 8.52
C PHE A 88 -2.45 -1.72 9.77
N GLN A 89 -1.86 -1.63 10.97
CA GLN A 89 -2.61 -1.59 12.22
C GLN A 89 -3.54 -0.36 12.29
N SER A 90 -3.11 0.76 11.74
CA SER A 90 -3.96 1.97 11.67
C SER A 90 -5.21 1.82 10.77
N MET A 91 -5.24 0.78 9.93
CA MET A 91 -6.38 0.37 9.10
C MET A 91 -7.14 -0.83 9.69
N GLY A 92 -6.87 -1.19 10.95
CA GLY A 92 -7.49 -2.35 11.62
C GLY A 92 -6.93 -3.71 11.23
N LEU A 93 -5.84 -3.76 10.45
CA LEU A 93 -5.20 -5.00 10.07
C LEU A 93 -4.05 -5.35 11.02
N TYR A 94 -4.23 -6.37 11.83
CA TYR A 94 -3.20 -6.86 12.74
C TYR A 94 -2.26 -7.84 12.03
N CYS A 95 -0.98 -7.70 12.34
CA CYS A 95 0.10 -8.51 11.79
C CYS A 95 0.61 -9.54 12.79
N ARG A 96 1.07 -10.66 12.29
CA ARG A 96 1.87 -11.64 13.04
C ARG A 96 3.28 -11.68 12.50
N ARG A 97 4.25 -11.95 13.38
CA ARG A 97 5.65 -12.14 13.05
C ARG A 97 5.97 -13.63 12.96
N GLU A 98 6.66 -14.02 11.92
CA GLU A 98 7.23 -15.38 11.80
C GLU A 98 8.65 -15.42 12.40
N SER A 99 9.17 -16.61 12.63
CA SER A 99 10.49 -16.82 13.27
C SER A 99 11.67 -16.22 12.50
N ASP A 100 11.51 -16.04 11.19
CA ASP A 100 12.49 -15.41 10.31
C ASP A 100 12.30 -13.88 10.17
N GLY A 101 11.42 -13.30 10.98
CA GLY A 101 11.14 -11.88 11.02
C GLY A 101 10.14 -11.38 9.99
N ARG A 102 9.62 -12.23 9.10
CA ARG A 102 8.60 -11.83 8.12
C ARG A 102 7.29 -11.47 8.80
N LEU A 103 6.59 -10.49 8.21
CA LEU A 103 5.29 -10.00 8.68
C LEU A 103 4.19 -10.46 7.74
N TYR A 104 3.16 -11.07 8.29
CA TYR A 104 1.96 -11.48 7.58
C TYR A 104 0.70 -10.99 8.32
N PRO A 105 -0.44 -10.84 7.64
CA PRO A 105 -1.69 -10.59 8.34
C PRO A 105 -2.03 -11.74 9.29
N CYS A 106 -2.65 -11.48 10.43
CA CYS A 106 -3.06 -12.52 11.38
C CYS A 106 -3.99 -13.56 10.75
N SER A 107 -4.81 -13.15 9.79
CA SER A 107 -5.67 -14.05 8.99
C SER A 107 -4.89 -15.03 8.12
N ASN A 108 -3.61 -14.75 7.85
CA ASN A 108 -2.76 -15.48 6.92
C ASN A 108 -3.31 -15.50 5.46
N GLN A 109 -4.09 -14.48 5.10
CA GLN A 109 -4.73 -14.36 3.78
C GLN A 109 -4.49 -12.97 3.18
N ALA A 110 -4.01 -12.94 1.93
CA ALA A 110 -3.80 -11.69 1.19
C ALA A 110 -5.09 -10.89 0.97
N ALA A 111 -6.24 -11.57 0.95
CA ALA A 111 -7.55 -10.93 0.83
C ALA A 111 -7.78 -9.92 1.96
N SER A 112 -7.45 -10.26 3.21
CA SER A 112 -7.63 -9.34 4.34
C SER A 112 -6.82 -8.06 4.20
N VAL A 113 -5.62 -8.13 3.60
CA VAL A 113 -4.80 -6.95 3.32
C VAL A 113 -5.46 -6.07 2.27
N LEU A 114 -5.96 -6.69 1.21
CA LEU A 114 -6.65 -5.98 0.14
C LEU A 114 -7.96 -5.33 0.63
N ASP A 115 -8.73 -6.05 1.44
CA ASP A 115 -9.98 -5.54 2.01
C ASP A 115 -9.71 -4.34 2.93
N ALA A 116 -8.69 -4.41 3.80
CA ALA A 116 -8.31 -3.30 4.66
C ALA A 116 -7.94 -2.05 3.85
N LEU A 117 -7.15 -2.22 2.78
CA LEU A 117 -6.78 -1.10 1.90
C LEU A 117 -8.00 -0.52 1.17
N ARG A 118 -8.89 -1.37 0.64
CA ARG A 118 -10.10 -0.91 -0.08
C ARG A 118 -11.07 -0.19 0.83
N LEU A 119 -11.33 -0.75 2.01
CA LEU A 119 -12.18 -0.09 2.99
C LEU A 119 -11.61 1.27 3.40
N THR A 120 -10.30 1.36 3.56
CA THR A 120 -9.65 2.61 3.92
C THR A 120 -9.76 3.65 2.82
N ILE A 121 -9.52 3.31 1.54
CA ILE A 121 -9.68 4.28 0.45
C ILE A 121 -11.12 4.75 0.32
N GLU A 122 -12.10 3.88 0.53
CA GLU A 122 -13.52 4.23 0.54
C GLU A 122 -13.85 5.18 1.70
N GLN A 123 -13.43 4.86 2.93
CA GLN A 123 -13.66 5.66 4.13
C GLN A 123 -13.00 7.04 4.07
N GLU A 124 -11.82 7.12 3.48
CA GLU A 124 -11.07 8.38 3.32
C GLU A 124 -11.49 9.18 2.09
N GLY A 125 -12.49 8.72 1.32
CA GLY A 125 -13.02 9.41 0.14
C GLY A 125 -12.02 9.48 -1.03
N ILE A 126 -11.14 8.49 -1.14
CA ILE A 126 -10.22 8.34 -2.27
C ILE A 126 -10.96 7.68 -3.42
N SER A 127 -10.93 8.30 -4.59
CA SER A 127 -11.57 7.75 -5.79
C SER A 127 -10.66 6.75 -6.49
N ASP A 128 -11.22 5.64 -6.97
CA ASP A 128 -10.53 4.72 -7.87
C ASP A 128 -11.29 4.59 -9.20
N VAL A 129 -10.59 4.84 -10.29
CA VAL A 129 -11.10 4.72 -11.65
C VAL A 129 -10.42 3.52 -12.29
N CYS A 130 -11.16 2.42 -12.37
CA CYS A 130 -10.71 1.17 -12.98
C CYS A 130 -10.97 1.12 -14.48
N ASP A 131 -10.44 0.08 -15.16
CA ASP A 131 -10.48 -0.09 -16.62
C ASP A 131 -9.94 1.15 -17.38
N CYS A 132 -9.00 1.87 -16.77
CA CYS A 132 -8.37 3.09 -17.27
C CYS A 132 -6.90 2.82 -17.61
N LEU A 133 -6.59 2.76 -18.90
CA LEU A 133 -5.23 2.65 -19.41
C LEU A 133 -4.66 4.06 -19.61
N VAL A 134 -3.55 4.35 -18.97
CA VAL A 134 -2.78 5.58 -19.09
C VAL A 134 -1.49 5.31 -19.85
#